data_e86bcf6206fd3946b38e7b5f45276313
#
_entry.id   e86bcf6206fd3946b38e7b5f45276313
#
_cell.length_a   1.000
_cell.length_b   1.000
_cell.length_c   1.000
_cell.angle_alpha   90.00
_cell.angle_beta   90.00
_cell.angle_gamma   90.00
#
_symmetry.space_group_name_H-M   'P 1'
#
loop_
_entity.id
_entity.type
_entity.pdbx_description
1 polymer ?
#
loop_
_entity_poly.entity_id
_entity_poly.type
_entity_poly.pdbx_seq_one_letter_code
_entity_poly.pdbx_strand_id
1 'polypeptide(L)'
;MKNFKKYLLMPAILLAVVSCSNDDENPVANSVALKFNNTFDNTTIILGDAVSTTASVKTSGAGQVHRFSELKYVISNIRLVKTDGTEVPYNVNNLDKGAVIVDQSKEASLNYVMSNIPVGEYAKIKFGLGVKQVLNALDQVKFPSFYAAAGANDTEMMWEWGTGYRFTKLEGFYGADNKQMSIHTGSTVEGNKGDATSYVQGVDAYRDITLELTTKAIVGKNAPKITIKADFNKLLSGTTAITLSTGTSGSSNATPNIHTALQMVKFVDNLGGNGTTDVKGMFSILAVEN
;
A
#
# COMPACT_ATOMS: atom_id res chain seq x y z
N MET A 1 -33.99 -38.87 84.26
CA MET A 1 -32.76 -38.57 83.53
C MET A 1 -33.00 -38.98 82.06
N LYS A 2 -33.08 -38.01 81.17
CA LYS A 2 -33.61 -38.20 79.78
C LYS A 2 -32.41 -38.41 78.81
N ASN A 3 -32.38 -39.51 78.13
CA ASN A 3 -31.40 -39.79 77.08
C ASN A 3 -31.87 -39.16 75.77
N PHE A 4 -31.06 -38.25 75.25
CA PHE A 4 -31.25 -37.66 73.94
C PHE A 4 -30.44 -38.42 72.88
N LYS A 5 -31.14 -39.14 71.98
CA LYS A 5 -30.51 -39.73 70.79
C LYS A 5 -30.35 -38.66 69.69
N LYS A 6 -29.15 -38.33 69.32
CA LYS A 6 -28.83 -37.46 68.17
C LYS A 6 -28.85 -38.31 66.92
N TYR A 7 -29.79 -37.99 66.02
CA TYR A 7 -29.76 -38.53 64.62
C TYR A 7 -28.79 -37.65 63.83
N LEU A 8 -27.81 -38.27 63.26
CA LEU A 8 -26.84 -37.68 62.34
C LEU A 8 -27.44 -37.79 60.91
N LEU A 9 -27.95 -36.64 60.38
CA LEU A 9 -28.32 -36.53 58.97
C LEU A 9 -27.08 -36.32 58.15
N MET A 10 -26.75 -37.23 57.31
CA MET A 10 -25.66 -37.15 56.32
C MET A 10 -26.25 -36.55 55.04
N PRO A 11 -25.81 -35.35 54.56
CA PRO A 11 -26.25 -34.85 53.27
C PRO A 11 -25.54 -35.63 52.15
N ALA A 12 -26.32 -36.24 51.28
CA ALA A 12 -25.80 -36.82 50.01
C ALA A 12 -25.42 -35.63 49.10
N ILE A 13 -24.12 -35.46 48.88
CA ILE A 13 -23.58 -34.54 47.88
C ILE A 13 -23.74 -35.19 46.51
N LEU A 14 -24.70 -34.71 45.72
CA LEU A 14 -24.80 -35.02 44.28
C LEU A 14 -23.64 -34.30 43.55
N LEU A 15 -22.60 -35.03 43.18
CA LEU A 15 -21.59 -34.55 42.23
C LEU A 15 -22.23 -34.49 40.84
N ALA A 16 -22.69 -33.32 40.44
CA ALA A 16 -22.96 -33.03 39.05
C ALA A 16 -21.61 -32.96 38.33
N VAL A 17 -21.25 -33.99 37.60
CA VAL A 17 -20.20 -33.93 36.58
C VAL A 17 -20.71 -33.01 35.47
N VAL A 18 -20.29 -31.75 35.52
CA VAL A 18 -20.38 -30.87 34.36
C VAL A 18 -19.33 -31.39 33.39
N SER A 19 -19.78 -32.16 32.41
CA SER A 19 -18.98 -32.44 31.22
C SER A 19 -18.83 -31.12 30.46
N CYS A 20 -17.73 -30.42 30.71
CA CYS A 20 -17.26 -29.42 29.72
C CYS A 20 -16.89 -30.25 28.47
N SER A 21 -17.71 -30.15 27.45
CA SER A 21 -17.27 -30.46 26.11
C SER A 21 -16.21 -29.37 25.79
N ASN A 22 -14.95 -29.78 25.83
CA ASN A 22 -13.89 -29.01 25.20
C ASN A 22 -14.15 -29.11 23.69
N ASP A 23 -14.96 -28.25 23.18
CA ASP A 23 -14.84 -27.84 21.79
C ASP A 23 -13.52 -27.08 21.71
N ASP A 24 -12.44 -27.81 21.50
CA ASP A 24 -11.16 -27.27 21.07
C ASP A 24 -11.35 -26.69 19.67
N GLU A 25 -12.11 -25.61 19.55
CA GLU A 25 -12.08 -24.77 18.38
C GLU A 25 -10.69 -24.11 18.36
N ASN A 26 -9.80 -24.68 17.53
CA ASN A 26 -8.54 -24.05 17.25
C ASN A 26 -8.81 -22.59 16.84
N PRO A 27 -8.14 -21.62 17.46
CA PRO A 27 -8.36 -20.21 17.11
C PRO A 27 -8.20 -20.02 15.61
N VAL A 28 -9.23 -19.51 14.96
CA VAL A 28 -9.24 -19.27 13.52
C VAL A 28 -8.35 -18.05 13.23
N ALA A 29 -7.27 -18.26 12.48
CA ALA A 29 -6.45 -17.17 12.00
C ALA A 29 -7.18 -16.46 10.85
N ASN A 30 -7.70 -15.27 11.10
CA ASN A 30 -8.52 -14.48 10.17
C ASN A 30 -7.81 -13.22 9.68
N SER A 31 -6.51 -13.26 9.52
CA SER A 31 -5.73 -12.13 9.01
C SER A 31 -4.86 -12.51 7.81
N VAL A 32 -4.49 -11.50 7.03
CA VAL A 32 -3.51 -11.61 5.94
C VAL A 32 -2.51 -10.49 6.11
N ALA A 33 -1.22 -10.81 6.15
CA ALA A 33 -0.15 -9.84 6.17
C ALA A 33 0.32 -9.55 4.75
N LEU A 34 0.46 -8.27 4.40
CA LEU A 34 1.14 -7.82 3.20
C LEU A 34 2.53 -7.32 3.60
N LYS A 35 3.54 -7.72 2.86
CA LYS A 35 4.90 -7.19 2.97
C LYS A 35 5.31 -6.58 1.64
N PHE A 36 5.71 -5.31 1.65
CA PHE A 36 6.21 -4.62 0.46
C PHE A 36 7.74 -4.69 0.41
N ASN A 37 8.28 -5.14 -0.71
CA ASN A 37 9.71 -5.18 -0.98
C ASN A 37 10.01 -4.28 -2.18
N ASN A 38 10.52 -3.09 -1.91
CA ASN A 38 10.88 -2.12 -2.94
C ASN A 38 12.28 -2.42 -3.48
N THR A 39 12.38 -2.62 -4.79
CA THR A 39 13.60 -3.12 -5.43
C THR A 39 13.97 -2.31 -6.67
N PHE A 40 15.26 -2.39 -7.03
CA PHE A 40 15.70 -2.29 -8.41
C PHE A 40 15.95 -3.71 -8.91
N ASP A 41 15.16 -4.17 -9.87
CA ASP A 41 15.09 -5.56 -10.33
C ASP A 41 14.83 -6.52 -9.15
N ASN A 42 15.86 -7.16 -8.62
CA ASN A 42 15.76 -8.11 -7.50
C ASN A 42 16.52 -7.66 -6.24
N THR A 43 17.12 -6.46 -6.27
CA THR A 43 17.90 -5.94 -5.14
C THR A 43 17.07 -4.91 -4.38
N THR A 44 16.87 -5.13 -3.08
CA THR A 44 16.15 -4.17 -2.21
C THR A 44 16.82 -2.81 -2.23
N ILE A 45 16.04 -1.75 -2.38
CA ILE A 45 16.51 -0.38 -2.44
C ILE A 45 17.00 0.09 -1.07
N ILE A 46 18.21 0.60 -1.05
CA ILE A 46 18.80 1.35 0.06
C ILE A 46 18.77 2.82 -0.33
N LEU A 47 18.09 3.64 0.47
CA LEU A 47 18.01 5.09 0.26
C LEU A 47 19.34 5.76 0.62
N GLY A 48 19.64 6.90 -0.01
CA GLY A 48 20.78 7.71 0.35
C GLY A 48 20.84 9.03 -0.43
N ASP A 49 21.63 9.95 0.10
CA ASP A 49 21.87 11.25 -0.50
C ASP A 49 22.83 11.20 -1.71
N ALA A 50 23.17 12.36 -2.26
CA ALA A 50 24.02 12.51 -3.42
C ALA A 50 25.42 11.91 -3.26
N VAL A 51 25.93 11.87 -2.02
CA VAL A 51 27.30 11.40 -1.70
C VAL A 51 27.34 10.01 -1.07
N SER A 52 26.17 9.38 -0.89
CA SER A 52 26.06 8.06 -0.28
C SER A 52 26.84 7.00 -1.10
N THR A 53 27.66 6.23 -0.41
CA THR A 53 28.39 5.09 -0.98
C THR A 53 27.66 3.76 -0.82
N THR A 54 26.55 3.75 -0.05
CA THR A 54 25.76 2.55 0.25
C THR A 54 24.38 2.54 -0.41
N ALA A 55 23.91 3.70 -0.90
CA ALA A 55 22.63 3.78 -1.60
C ALA A 55 22.61 2.90 -2.86
N SER A 56 21.46 2.28 -3.09
CA SER A 56 21.24 1.52 -4.32
C SER A 56 21.24 2.45 -5.52
N VAL A 57 22.03 2.10 -6.54
CA VAL A 57 22.16 2.86 -7.78
C VAL A 57 21.67 1.99 -8.94
N LYS A 58 20.87 2.57 -9.83
CA LYS A 58 20.40 1.91 -11.04
C LYS A 58 20.71 2.74 -12.27
N THR A 59 21.15 2.06 -13.32
CA THR A 59 21.24 2.64 -14.65
C THR A 59 19.97 2.30 -15.42
N SER A 60 19.24 3.30 -15.90
CA SER A 60 18.03 3.11 -16.70
C SER A 60 18.35 2.54 -18.08
N GLY A 61 17.32 2.07 -18.79
CA GLY A 61 17.45 1.60 -20.18
C GLY A 61 18.00 2.66 -21.15
N ALA A 62 17.87 3.95 -20.82
CA ALA A 62 18.45 5.07 -21.55
C ALA A 62 19.89 5.40 -21.11
N GLY A 63 20.52 4.56 -20.28
CA GLY A 63 21.91 4.75 -19.82
C GLY A 63 22.06 5.78 -18.70
N GLN A 64 20.96 6.27 -18.11
CA GLN A 64 21.00 7.31 -17.09
C GLN A 64 21.04 6.70 -15.68
N VAL A 65 22.04 7.05 -14.92
CA VAL A 65 22.20 6.63 -13.52
C VAL A 65 21.22 7.40 -12.63
N HIS A 66 20.61 6.71 -11.68
CA HIS A 66 19.75 7.33 -10.67
C HIS A 66 19.72 6.55 -9.35
N ARG A 67 19.34 7.24 -8.26
CA ARG A 67 19.15 6.69 -6.92
C ARG A 67 18.08 7.48 -6.17
N PHE A 68 17.49 6.89 -5.14
CA PHE A 68 16.50 7.54 -4.30
C PHE A 68 17.05 7.96 -2.94
N SER A 69 16.69 9.17 -2.50
CA SER A 69 16.82 9.63 -1.11
C SER A 69 15.52 9.48 -0.34
N GLU A 70 14.37 9.50 -1.05
CA GLU A 70 13.04 9.30 -0.50
C GLU A 70 12.19 8.47 -1.47
N LEU A 71 11.44 7.52 -0.93
CA LEU A 71 10.54 6.67 -1.70
C LEU A 71 9.32 6.35 -0.87
N LYS A 72 8.18 6.92 -1.27
CA LYS A 72 6.88 6.70 -0.64
C LYS A 72 5.79 6.47 -1.69
N TYR A 73 4.79 5.68 -1.37
CA TYR A 73 3.59 5.52 -2.20
C TYR A 73 2.39 5.06 -1.38
N VAL A 74 1.19 5.32 -1.90
CA VAL A 74 -0.08 4.95 -1.29
C VAL A 74 -0.59 3.66 -1.91
N ILE A 75 -0.96 2.71 -1.06
CA ILE A 75 -1.74 1.52 -1.44
C ILE A 75 -3.11 1.66 -0.79
N SER A 76 -4.16 1.48 -1.58
CA SER A 76 -5.55 1.54 -1.11
C SER A 76 -6.44 0.55 -1.86
N ASN A 77 -7.74 0.53 -1.56
CA ASN A 77 -8.73 -0.24 -2.30
C ASN A 77 -8.35 -1.73 -2.43
N ILE A 78 -7.87 -2.33 -1.32
CA ILE A 78 -7.39 -3.71 -1.31
C ILE A 78 -8.56 -4.67 -1.36
N ARG A 79 -8.46 -5.70 -2.22
CA ARG A 79 -9.45 -6.77 -2.38
C ARG A 79 -8.71 -8.09 -2.55
N LEU A 80 -9.12 -9.10 -1.84
CA LEU A 80 -8.67 -10.47 -2.07
C LEU A 80 -9.69 -11.17 -2.97
N VAL A 81 -9.22 -12.01 -3.88
CA VAL A 81 -10.11 -12.74 -4.80
C VAL A 81 -9.97 -14.22 -4.52
N LYS A 82 -11.09 -14.86 -4.19
CA LYS A 82 -11.16 -16.31 -3.95
C LYS A 82 -10.93 -17.09 -5.25
N THR A 83 -10.71 -18.38 -5.11
CA THR A 83 -10.52 -19.31 -6.23
C THR A 83 -11.75 -19.43 -7.13
N ASP A 84 -12.93 -19.13 -6.63
CA ASP A 84 -14.19 -19.08 -7.39
C ASP A 84 -14.43 -17.72 -8.09
N GLY A 85 -13.51 -16.78 -7.93
CA GLY A 85 -13.63 -15.42 -8.48
C GLY A 85 -14.33 -14.40 -7.59
N THR A 86 -14.84 -14.81 -6.43
CA THR A 86 -15.50 -13.89 -5.49
C THR A 86 -14.50 -12.89 -4.93
N GLU A 87 -14.78 -11.60 -5.08
CA GLU A 87 -13.99 -10.52 -4.47
C GLU A 87 -14.40 -10.29 -3.01
N VAL A 88 -13.41 -10.21 -2.14
CA VAL A 88 -13.53 -9.85 -0.73
C VAL A 88 -12.87 -8.49 -0.52
N PRO A 89 -13.67 -7.41 -0.46
CA PRO A 89 -13.12 -6.06 -0.28
C PRO A 89 -12.68 -5.85 1.16
N TYR A 90 -11.54 -5.15 1.33
CA TYR A 90 -11.01 -4.77 2.63
C TYR A 90 -11.07 -3.25 2.81
N ASN A 91 -12.09 -2.77 3.54
CA ASN A 91 -12.30 -1.36 3.88
C ASN A 91 -12.16 -0.37 2.69
N VAL A 92 -12.59 -0.76 1.50
CA VAL A 92 -12.32 -0.06 0.22
C VAL A 92 -12.82 1.38 0.14
N ASN A 93 -13.76 1.79 1.01
CA ASN A 93 -14.29 3.15 1.07
C ASN A 93 -13.84 3.90 2.34
N ASN A 94 -12.81 3.42 3.02
CA ASN A 94 -12.31 4.00 4.26
C ASN A 94 -10.77 4.04 4.23
N LEU A 95 -10.20 5.23 4.06
CA LEU A 95 -8.74 5.38 4.00
C LEU A 95 -8.06 5.11 5.35
N ASP A 96 -8.73 5.41 6.48
CA ASP A 96 -8.17 5.17 7.81
C ASP A 96 -7.93 3.68 8.10
N LYS A 97 -8.73 2.81 7.49
CA LYS A 97 -8.70 1.36 7.74
C LYS A 97 -8.25 0.52 6.53
N GLY A 98 -8.35 1.07 5.34
CA GLY A 98 -8.16 0.34 4.08
C GLY A 98 -7.04 0.90 3.19
N ALA A 99 -6.26 1.86 3.69
CA ALA A 99 -5.12 2.40 2.98
C ALA A 99 -3.86 2.40 3.85
N VAL A 100 -2.70 2.37 3.19
CA VAL A 100 -1.40 2.45 3.82
C VAL A 100 -0.45 3.30 2.98
N ILE A 101 0.38 4.10 3.65
CA ILE A 101 1.52 4.77 3.03
C ILE A 101 2.73 3.89 3.26
N VAL A 102 3.24 3.33 2.17
CA VAL A 102 4.51 2.59 2.17
C VAL A 102 5.65 3.60 2.07
N ASP A 103 6.52 3.62 3.06
CA ASP A 103 7.67 4.52 3.17
C ASP A 103 8.93 3.67 3.36
N GLN A 104 9.83 3.68 2.36
CA GLN A 104 11.05 2.86 2.37
C GLN A 104 11.97 3.19 3.56
N SER A 105 11.88 4.38 4.13
CA SER A 105 12.67 4.77 5.31
C SER A 105 12.13 4.20 6.63
N LYS A 106 10.87 3.68 6.62
CA LYS A 106 10.16 3.21 7.82
C LYS A 106 9.80 1.73 7.68
N GLU A 107 10.61 0.84 8.23
CA GLU A 107 10.41 -0.61 8.12
C GLU A 107 8.99 -1.06 8.54
N ALA A 108 8.41 -0.45 9.56
CA ALA A 108 7.06 -0.77 10.00
C ALA A 108 6.00 -0.54 8.90
N SER A 109 6.18 0.47 8.04
CA SER A 109 5.26 0.80 6.94
C SER A 109 5.33 -0.20 5.78
N LEU A 110 6.40 -0.99 5.71
CA LEU A 110 6.54 -2.05 4.71
C LEU A 110 5.68 -3.28 5.02
N ASN A 111 5.02 -3.29 6.18
CA ASN A 111 4.17 -4.39 6.62
C ASN A 111 2.76 -3.84 6.91
N TYR A 112 1.75 -4.52 6.36
CA TYR A 112 0.35 -4.14 6.57
C TYR A 112 -0.48 -5.37 6.85
N VAL A 113 -1.19 -5.38 7.99
CA VAL A 113 -2.01 -6.52 8.40
C VAL A 113 -3.48 -6.20 8.20
N MET A 114 -4.13 -7.02 7.40
CA MET A 114 -5.58 -7.02 7.22
C MET A 114 -6.20 -8.00 8.19
N SER A 115 -7.12 -7.54 9.04
CA SER A 115 -7.83 -8.36 10.01
C SER A 115 -9.25 -8.69 9.53
N ASN A 116 -9.88 -9.68 10.14
CA ASN A 116 -11.25 -10.10 9.84
C ASN A 116 -11.44 -10.53 8.38
N ILE A 117 -10.45 -11.17 7.81
CA ILE A 117 -10.54 -11.77 6.48
C ILE A 117 -11.31 -13.09 6.59
N PRO A 118 -12.36 -13.29 5.80
CA PRO A 118 -13.10 -14.56 5.80
C PRO A 118 -12.21 -15.76 5.51
N VAL A 119 -12.49 -16.86 6.20
CA VAL A 119 -11.83 -18.14 5.95
C VAL A 119 -12.00 -18.55 4.49
N GLY A 120 -10.94 -19.09 3.90
CA GLY A 120 -10.96 -19.55 2.52
C GLY A 120 -9.61 -19.49 1.82
N GLU A 121 -9.64 -19.88 0.55
CA GLU A 121 -8.49 -19.86 -0.35
C GLU A 121 -8.60 -18.68 -1.31
N TYR A 122 -7.52 -17.90 -1.39
CA TYR A 122 -7.45 -16.73 -2.25
C TYR A 122 -6.39 -16.94 -3.32
N ALA A 123 -6.77 -16.67 -4.58
CA ALA A 123 -5.93 -16.85 -5.75
C ALA A 123 -5.29 -15.56 -6.25
N LYS A 124 -5.90 -14.40 -5.92
CA LYS A 124 -5.41 -13.09 -6.39
C LYS A 124 -5.53 -12.05 -5.29
N ILE A 125 -4.70 -11.02 -5.42
CA ILE A 125 -4.86 -9.76 -4.71
C ILE A 125 -5.04 -8.62 -5.71
N LYS A 126 -5.98 -7.72 -5.41
CA LYS A 126 -6.17 -6.47 -6.14
C LYS A 126 -5.96 -5.30 -5.20
N PHE A 127 -5.36 -4.23 -5.69
CA PHE A 127 -5.21 -2.99 -4.92
C PHE A 127 -4.98 -1.80 -5.85
N GLY A 128 -5.16 -0.61 -5.30
CA GLY A 128 -4.88 0.63 -6.00
C GLY A 128 -3.52 1.20 -5.64
N LEU A 129 -2.77 1.65 -6.64
CA LEU A 129 -1.69 2.61 -6.45
C LEU A 129 -2.32 4.00 -6.42
N GLY A 130 -2.31 4.62 -5.23
CA GLY A 130 -2.96 5.90 -4.99
C GLY A 130 -4.34 5.78 -4.34
N VAL A 131 -5.14 6.81 -4.48
CA VAL A 131 -6.46 6.98 -3.87
C VAL A 131 -7.51 7.15 -4.97
N LYS A 132 -8.62 6.41 -4.90
CA LYS A 132 -9.73 6.58 -5.85
C LYS A 132 -10.22 8.02 -5.84
N GLN A 133 -10.60 8.51 -7.03
CA GLN A 133 -11.04 9.88 -7.26
C GLN A 133 -12.09 10.35 -6.24
N VAL A 134 -13.10 9.53 -5.95
CA VAL A 134 -14.19 9.85 -5.02
C VAL A 134 -13.73 10.01 -3.55
N LEU A 135 -12.54 9.54 -3.20
CA LEU A 135 -11.96 9.66 -1.86
C LEU A 135 -10.81 10.66 -1.82
N ASN A 136 -10.26 11.05 -2.97
CA ASN A 136 -9.04 11.85 -3.05
C ASN A 136 -9.22 13.31 -2.58
N ALA A 137 -10.41 13.85 -2.68
CA ALA A 137 -10.74 15.22 -2.24
C ALA A 137 -11.22 15.31 -0.79
N LEU A 138 -11.28 14.17 -0.09
CA LEU A 138 -11.76 14.14 1.29
C LEU A 138 -10.65 14.49 2.26
N ASP A 139 -10.99 15.36 3.20
CA ASP A 139 -10.05 15.94 4.15
C ASP A 139 -9.95 15.16 5.48
N GLN A 140 -9.27 15.79 6.45
CA GLN A 140 -9.06 15.26 7.80
C GLN A 140 -10.36 14.90 8.54
N VAL A 141 -11.48 15.51 8.22
CA VAL A 141 -12.74 15.23 8.89
C VAL A 141 -13.26 13.83 8.52
N LYS A 142 -13.06 13.44 7.27
CA LYS A 142 -13.54 12.16 6.76
C LYS A 142 -12.61 11.00 7.13
N PHE A 143 -11.30 11.21 7.05
CA PHE A 143 -10.27 10.21 7.30
C PHE A 143 -9.14 10.78 8.14
N PRO A 144 -9.38 11.10 9.42
CA PRO A 144 -8.42 11.84 10.25
C PRO A 144 -7.09 11.12 10.43
N SER A 145 -7.10 9.80 10.55
CA SER A 145 -5.86 9.03 10.76
C SER A 145 -5.03 8.97 9.49
N PHE A 146 -5.65 8.75 8.32
CA PHE A 146 -4.93 8.74 7.06
C PHE A 146 -4.44 10.13 6.68
N TYR A 147 -5.25 11.16 6.93
CA TYR A 147 -4.86 12.56 6.73
C TYR A 147 -3.63 12.91 7.56
N ALA A 148 -3.61 12.53 8.84
CA ALA A 148 -2.45 12.74 9.71
C ALA A 148 -1.21 11.96 9.24
N ALA A 149 -1.39 10.72 8.79
CA ALA A 149 -0.31 9.90 8.28
C ALA A 149 0.26 10.43 6.95
N ALA A 150 -0.60 10.99 6.10
CA ALA A 150 -0.19 11.60 4.84
C ALA A 150 0.55 12.94 5.05
N GLY A 151 0.40 13.57 6.22
CA GLY A 151 0.90 14.91 6.48
C GLY A 151 0.03 16.00 5.87
N ALA A 152 -0.16 17.08 6.61
CA ALA A 152 -1.02 18.19 6.22
C ALA A 152 -0.25 19.31 5.51
N ASN A 153 0.98 19.06 5.12
CA ASN A 153 1.87 20.04 4.52
C ASN A 153 2.66 19.47 3.34
N ASP A 154 3.52 20.24 2.82
CA ASP A 154 4.19 20.16 1.55
C ASP A 154 5.23 19.05 1.43
N THR A 155 5.74 18.55 2.53
CA THR A 155 6.85 17.61 2.54
C THR A 155 6.42 16.14 2.53
N GLU A 156 5.12 15.91 2.66
CA GLU A 156 4.57 14.58 2.83
C GLU A 156 3.72 14.13 1.63
N MET A 157 2.66 13.38 1.85
CA MET A 157 1.87 12.76 0.77
C MET A 157 0.61 13.55 0.43
N MET A 158 0.68 14.90 0.50
CA MET A 158 -0.40 15.80 0.11
C MET A 158 0.13 16.87 -0.84
N TRP A 159 -0.75 17.37 -1.73
CA TRP A 159 -0.40 18.49 -2.58
C TRP A 159 -0.34 19.80 -1.79
N GLU A 160 0.70 20.60 -2.03
CA GLU A 160 0.88 21.93 -1.45
C GLU A 160 -0.10 22.96 -2.04
N TRP A 161 -0.20 22.90 -3.35
CA TRP A 161 -0.87 23.87 -4.20
C TRP A 161 -2.31 23.49 -4.57
N GLY A 162 -2.77 22.31 -4.17
CA GLY A 162 -4.06 21.78 -4.58
C GLY A 162 -4.70 20.94 -3.49
N THR A 163 -5.75 20.22 -3.89
CA THR A 163 -6.46 19.26 -3.05
C THR A 163 -6.07 17.84 -3.44
N GLY A 164 -6.10 16.94 -2.47
CA GLY A 164 -5.84 15.53 -2.67
C GLY A 164 -4.43 15.09 -2.27
N TYR A 165 -4.19 13.80 -2.46
CA TYR A 165 -2.99 13.12 -2.02
C TYR A 165 -1.99 12.96 -3.17
N ARG A 166 -0.69 12.97 -2.83
CA ARG A 166 0.34 12.40 -3.70
C ARG A 166 0.21 10.89 -3.63
N PHE A 167 0.21 10.21 -4.77
CA PHE A 167 0.11 8.76 -4.84
C PHE A 167 1.48 8.11 -4.79
N THR A 168 2.49 8.80 -5.33
CA THR A 168 3.91 8.50 -5.12
C THR A 168 4.67 9.79 -4.85
N LYS A 169 5.70 9.68 -4.01
CA LYS A 169 6.70 10.72 -3.76
C LYS A 169 8.08 10.08 -3.87
N LEU A 170 8.80 10.41 -4.92
CA LEU A 170 10.09 9.83 -5.28
C LEU A 170 11.09 10.97 -5.44
N GLU A 171 11.94 11.13 -4.42
CA GLU A 171 13.00 12.12 -4.39
C GLU A 171 14.35 11.42 -4.56
N GLY A 172 15.32 12.11 -5.13
CA GLY A 172 16.65 11.53 -5.26
C GLY A 172 17.55 12.28 -6.22
N PHE A 173 18.41 11.52 -6.89
CA PHE A 173 19.45 12.09 -7.72
C PHE A 173 19.59 11.30 -9.02
N TYR A 174 19.98 11.98 -10.09
CA TYR A 174 20.21 11.38 -11.39
C TYR A 174 21.45 11.96 -12.09
N GLY A 175 21.98 11.20 -13.06
CA GLY A 175 23.14 11.57 -13.84
C GLY A 175 24.45 11.49 -13.06
N ALA A 176 25.57 11.65 -13.77
CA ALA A 176 26.90 11.62 -13.18
C ALA A 176 27.15 12.76 -12.20
N ASP A 177 26.49 13.90 -12.42
CA ASP A 177 26.62 15.10 -11.59
C ASP A 177 25.70 15.10 -10.37
N ASN A 178 24.98 13.99 -10.10
CA ASN A 178 24.01 13.86 -9.00
C ASN A 178 22.98 15.00 -8.95
N LYS A 179 22.42 15.33 -10.10
CA LYS A 179 21.33 16.34 -10.18
C LYS A 179 20.10 15.86 -9.42
N GLN A 180 19.47 16.74 -8.71
CA GLN A 180 18.24 16.41 -7.95
C GLN A 180 17.12 16.03 -8.91
N MET A 181 16.30 15.06 -8.50
CA MET A 181 15.02 14.72 -9.11
C MET A 181 13.92 14.72 -8.06
N SER A 182 12.73 15.17 -8.47
CA SER A 182 11.52 15.20 -7.66
C SER A 182 10.36 14.75 -8.55
N ILE A 183 9.85 13.54 -8.31
CA ILE A 183 8.81 12.92 -9.11
C ILE A 183 7.64 12.58 -8.20
N HIS A 184 6.59 13.38 -8.30
CA HIS A 184 5.36 13.16 -7.56
C HIS A 184 4.22 12.82 -8.51
N THR A 185 3.47 11.77 -8.20
CA THR A 185 2.26 11.44 -8.93
C THR A 185 1.05 11.53 -8.04
N GLY A 186 -0.10 11.84 -8.61
CA GLY A 186 -1.37 11.88 -7.92
C GLY A 186 -2.45 12.46 -8.83
N SER A 187 -3.70 12.10 -8.58
CA SER A 187 -4.81 12.71 -9.29
C SER A 187 -4.94 14.16 -8.90
N THR A 188 -5.12 15.02 -9.89
CA THR A 188 -5.26 16.46 -9.66
C THR A 188 -6.73 16.81 -9.39
N VAL A 189 -6.94 17.71 -8.44
CA VAL A 189 -8.25 18.31 -8.15
C VAL A 189 -8.07 19.82 -8.18
N GLU A 190 -8.68 20.46 -9.12
CA GLU A 190 -8.70 21.92 -9.25
C GLU A 190 -9.77 22.51 -8.33
N GLY A 191 -9.64 23.79 -7.99
CA GLY A 191 -10.56 24.50 -7.09
C GLY A 191 -9.90 24.98 -5.82
N ASN A 192 -10.69 25.59 -4.94
CA ASN A 192 -10.21 26.17 -3.69
C ASN A 192 -10.08 25.08 -2.62
N LYS A 193 -8.88 24.87 -2.09
CA LYS A 193 -8.62 23.91 -1.01
C LYS A 193 -9.55 24.16 0.19
N GLY A 194 -10.31 23.14 0.58
CA GLY A 194 -11.30 23.24 1.65
C GLY A 194 -12.71 23.60 1.20
N ASP A 195 -12.93 23.98 -0.06
CA ASP A 195 -14.24 24.23 -0.63
C ASP A 195 -14.62 23.13 -1.64
N ALA A 196 -15.23 22.07 -1.14
CA ALA A 196 -15.62 20.91 -1.94
C ALA A 196 -16.59 21.26 -3.10
N THR A 197 -17.29 22.39 -3.02
CA THR A 197 -18.21 22.84 -4.08
C THR A 197 -17.48 23.39 -5.31
N SER A 198 -16.23 23.80 -5.13
CA SER A 198 -15.38 24.32 -6.20
C SER A 198 -14.56 23.22 -6.91
N TYR A 199 -14.57 21.98 -6.42
CA TYR A 199 -13.69 20.93 -6.91
C TYR A 199 -14.06 20.44 -8.30
N VAL A 200 -13.08 20.48 -9.20
CA VAL A 200 -13.15 19.90 -10.55
C VAL A 200 -12.04 18.86 -10.66
N GLN A 201 -12.44 17.65 -11.03
CA GLN A 201 -11.48 16.55 -11.21
C GLN A 201 -10.64 16.78 -12.47
N GLY A 202 -9.33 16.71 -12.29
CA GLY A 202 -8.35 16.75 -13.37
C GLY A 202 -7.93 15.34 -13.81
N VAL A 203 -6.64 15.14 -14.05
CA VAL A 203 -6.09 13.84 -14.46
C VAL A 203 -6.24 12.83 -13.35
N ASP A 204 -6.74 11.64 -13.69
CA ASP A 204 -6.77 10.48 -12.78
C ASP A 204 -5.48 9.67 -12.89
N ALA A 205 -4.65 9.77 -11.87
CA ALA A 205 -3.40 9.02 -11.73
C ALA A 205 -3.56 7.71 -10.93
N TYR A 206 -4.76 7.39 -10.46
CA TYR A 206 -5.03 6.11 -9.80
C TYR A 206 -4.87 4.94 -10.78
N ARG A 207 -4.21 3.86 -10.32
CA ARG A 207 -4.11 2.63 -11.10
C ARG A 207 -4.57 1.45 -10.27
N ASP A 208 -5.49 0.66 -10.83
CA ASP A 208 -5.99 -0.58 -10.22
C ASP A 208 -5.12 -1.76 -10.68
N ILE A 209 -4.52 -2.46 -9.74
CA ILE A 209 -3.54 -3.52 -9.98
C ILE A 209 -4.16 -4.84 -9.59
N THR A 210 -3.98 -5.87 -10.42
CA THR A 210 -4.37 -7.25 -10.15
C THR A 210 -3.13 -8.13 -10.23
N LEU A 211 -2.86 -8.90 -9.17
CA LEU A 211 -1.76 -9.84 -9.11
C LEU A 211 -2.30 -11.25 -8.84
N GLU A 212 -1.91 -12.20 -9.68
CA GLU A 212 -2.10 -13.63 -9.42
C GLU A 212 -1.12 -14.05 -8.33
N LEU A 213 -1.59 -14.78 -7.32
CA LEU A 213 -0.73 -15.32 -6.28
C LEU A 213 0.03 -16.54 -6.83
N THR A 214 1.32 -16.63 -6.53
CA THR A 214 2.17 -17.77 -6.94
C THR A 214 1.73 -19.07 -6.31
N THR A 215 1.15 -18.99 -5.12
CA THR A 215 0.50 -20.06 -4.38
C THR A 215 -0.73 -19.45 -3.72
N LYS A 216 -1.81 -20.20 -3.55
CA LYS A 216 -3.02 -19.71 -2.87
C LYS A 216 -2.70 -19.27 -1.45
N ALA A 217 -3.21 -18.11 -1.04
CA ALA A 217 -3.20 -17.71 0.36
C ALA A 217 -4.37 -18.39 1.09
N ILE A 218 -4.09 -19.13 2.17
CA ILE A 218 -5.06 -19.91 2.90
C ILE A 218 -5.33 -19.28 4.27
N VAL A 219 -6.50 -18.69 4.41
CA VAL A 219 -6.95 -18.05 5.65
C VAL A 219 -7.81 -19.04 6.45
N GLY A 220 -7.56 -19.17 7.74
CA GLY A 220 -8.31 -20.01 8.66
C GLY A 220 -7.40 -20.79 9.61
N LYS A 221 -6.67 -21.77 9.13
CA LYS A 221 -5.68 -22.50 9.94
C LYS A 221 -4.47 -21.62 10.25
N ASN A 222 -4.03 -20.84 9.28
CA ASN A 222 -2.88 -19.94 9.37
C ASN A 222 -3.29 -18.52 8.94
N ALA A 223 -2.46 -17.52 9.29
CA ALA A 223 -2.53 -16.17 8.78
C ALA A 223 -1.46 -16.01 7.68
N PRO A 224 -1.83 -16.11 6.41
CA PRO A 224 -0.86 -16.06 5.33
C PRO A 224 -0.18 -14.69 5.22
N LYS A 225 1.08 -14.70 4.75
CA LYS A 225 1.84 -13.51 4.40
C LYS A 225 2.08 -13.47 2.89
N ILE A 226 1.67 -12.38 2.25
CA ILE A 226 1.88 -12.12 0.83
C ILE A 226 2.98 -11.08 0.69
N THR A 227 4.11 -11.45 0.11
CA THR A 227 5.20 -10.52 -0.19
C THR A 227 5.05 -9.98 -1.61
N ILE A 228 4.85 -8.67 -1.72
CA ILE A 228 4.68 -7.93 -2.96
C ILE A 228 6.00 -7.22 -3.29
N LYS A 229 6.57 -7.52 -4.44
CA LYS A 229 7.71 -6.79 -4.99
C LYS A 229 7.21 -5.56 -5.74
N ALA A 230 7.84 -4.40 -5.49
CA ALA A 230 7.67 -3.17 -6.26
C ALA A 230 9.01 -2.82 -6.92
N ASP A 231 9.13 -3.08 -8.23
CA ASP A 231 10.35 -2.88 -9.00
C ASP A 231 10.42 -1.46 -9.58
N PHE A 232 11.10 -0.58 -8.87
CA PHE A 232 11.28 0.82 -9.27
C PHE A 232 12.22 1.04 -10.45
N ASN A 233 12.86 -0.02 -11.00
CA ASN A 233 13.50 0.07 -12.29
C ASN A 233 12.49 0.50 -13.37
N LYS A 234 11.22 0.15 -13.20
CA LYS A 234 10.13 0.55 -14.08
C LYS A 234 9.92 2.06 -14.15
N LEU A 235 10.30 2.84 -13.15
CA LEU A 235 10.11 4.29 -13.16
C LEU A 235 10.64 4.95 -14.43
N LEU A 236 11.90 4.64 -14.81
CA LEU A 236 12.55 5.21 -16.00
C LEU A 236 12.65 4.20 -17.17
N SER A 237 12.46 2.92 -16.90
CA SER A 237 12.63 1.82 -17.87
C SER A 237 11.38 0.93 -17.94
N GLY A 238 10.19 1.53 -17.85
CA GLY A 238 8.91 0.86 -18.01
C GLY A 238 8.48 0.75 -19.47
N THR A 239 7.19 0.78 -19.72
CA THR A 239 6.61 0.80 -21.07
C THR A 239 7.10 2.02 -21.86
N THR A 240 7.26 3.15 -21.19
CA THR A 240 7.87 4.36 -21.76
C THR A 240 9.27 4.52 -21.17
N ALA A 241 10.30 4.50 -22.02
CA ALA A 241 11.64 4.88 -21.62
C ALA A 241 11.69 6.39 -21.36
N ILE A 242 12.10 6.78 -20.16
CA ILE A 242 12.15 8.20 -19.73
C ILE A 242 13.58 8.57 -19.46
N THR A 243 14.04 9.66 -20.10
CA THR A 243 15.33 10.31 -19.80
C THR A 243 15.05 11.59 -19.04
N LEU A 244 15.60 11.70 -17.84
CA LEU A 244 15.50 12.91 -17.04
C LEU A 244 16.43 13.99 -17.59
N SER A 245 15.97 15.23 -17.62
CA SER A 245 16.77 16.38 -18.06
C SER A 245 16.52 17.58 -17.13
N THR A 246 17.45 18.52 -17.16
CA THR A 246 17.26 19.80 -16.48
C THR A 246 16.28 20.64 -17.29
N GLY A 247 15.00 20.49 -17.03
CA GLY A 247 13.97 21.33 -17.58
C GLY A 247 13.49 22.38 -16.56
N THR A 248 12.72 23.34 -17.02
CA THR A 248 12.03 24.28 -16.15
C THR A 248 10.82 23.56 -15.54
N SER A 249 10.67 23.64 -14.22
CA SER A 249 9.50 23.10 -13.53
C SER A 249 8.21 23.63 -14.17
N GLY A 250 7.24 22.73 -14.36
CA GLY A 250 5.94 23.08 -14.92
C GLY A 250 5.86 23.20 -16.45
N SER A 251 6.99 23.08 -17.18
CA SER A 251 6.97 23.02 -18.63
C SER A 251 6.67 21.59 -19.11
N SER A 252 6.23 21.44 -20.37
CA SER A 252 5.97 20.14 -20.99
C SER A 252 7.21 19.22 -21.04
N ASN A 253 8.40 19.79 -20.94
CA ASN A 253 9.69 19.10 -20.90
C ASN A 253 10.32 19.10 -19.51
N ALA A 254 9.59 19.54 -18.48
CA ALA A 254 10.09 19.60 -17.12
C ALA A 254 10.34 18.18 -16.60
N THR A 255 11.56 17.77 -16.63
CA THR A 255 12.16 16.69 -15.91
C THR A 255 13.43 17.25 -15.32
N PRO A 256 13.78 17.02 -14.12
CA PRO A 256 13.32 15.99 -13.17
C PRO A 256 12.20 16.40 -12.19
N ASN A 257 11.65 17.60 -12.25
CA ASN A 257 10.57 18.02 -11.35
C ASN A 257 9.23 17.78 -12.02
N ILE A 258 8.64 16.60 -11.77
CA ILE A 258 7.43 16.12 -12.41
C ILE A 258 6.26 16.26 -11.46
N HIS A 259 5.57 17.38 -11.54
CA HIS A 259 4.38 17.68 -10.75
C HIS A 259 3.17 18.03 -11.62
N THR A 260 3.34 18.07 -12.94
CA THR A 260 2.26 18.41 -13.88
C THR A 260 1.64 17.15 -14.47
N ALA A 261 0.33 17.19 -14.68
CA ALA A 261 -0.45 16.08 -15.20
C ALA A 261 0.13 15.49 -16.49
N LEU A 262 0.55 16.32 -17.43
CA LEU A 262 1.02 15.89 -18.75
C LEU A 262 2.27 15.00 -18.70
N GLN A 263 3.23 15.33 -17.82
CA GLN A 263 4.44 14.51 -17.66
C GLN A 263 4.23 13.36 -16.68
N MET A 264 3.41 13.57 -15.67
CA MET A 264 3.11 12.63 -14.62
C MET A 264 2.55 11.30 -15.14
N VAL A 265 1.67 11.35 -16.15
CA VAL A 265 1.00 10.15 -16.71
C VAL A 265 2.00 9.09 -17.16
N LYS A 266 3.14 9.47 -17.76
CA LYS A 266 4.19 8.52 -18.20
C LYS A 266 4.77 7.72 -17.03
N PHE A 267 5.00 8.39 -15.89
CA PHE A 267 5.50 7.72 -14.67
C PHE A 267 4.42 6.86 -14.05
N VAL A 268 3.19 7.34 -14.01
CA VAL A 268 2.03 6.59 -13.51
C VAL A 268 1.84 5.28 -14.28
N ASP A 269 1.90 5.33 -15.62
CA ASP A 269 1.76 4.15 -16.47
C ASP A 269 2.95 3.20 -16.32
N ASN A 270 4.16 3.72 -16.16
CA ASN A 270 5.33 2.89 -15.89
C ASN A 270 5.25 2.16 -14.54
N LEU A 271 4.74 2.82 -13.50
CA LEU A 271 4.64 2.26 -12.15
C LEU A 271 3.40 1.37 -11.96
N GLY A 272 2.25 1.81 -12.43
CA GLY A 272 0.96 1.16 -12.20
C GLY A 272 0.43 0.33 -13.37
N GLY A 273 1.06 0.43 -14.54
CA GLY A 273 0.48 -0.07 -15.77
C GLY A 273 -0.59 0.88 -16.34
N ASN A 274 -1.15 0.52 -17.48
CA ASN A 274 -2.15 1.35 -18.17
C ASN A 274 -3.57 0.82 -18.05
N GLY A 275 -3.81 -0.09 -17.09
CA GLY A 275 -5.12 -0.71 -16.89
C GLY A 275 -5.46 -1.84 -17.88
N THR A 276 -4.53 -2.20 -18.78
CA THR A 276 -4.65 -3.37 -19.63
C THR A 276 -3.82 -4.54 -19.11
N THR A 277 -4.16 -5.77 -19.49
CA THR A 277 -3.44 -6.98 -19.07
C THR A 277 -2.01 -7.06 -19.61
N ASP A 278 -1.73 -6.33 -20.68
CA ASP A 278 -0.47 -6.42 -21.42
C ASP A 278 0.60 -5.46 -20.88
N VAL A 279 0.21 -4.39 -20.21
CA VAL A 279 1.13 -3.41 -19.66
C VAL A 279 1.19 -3.56 -18.14
N LYS A 280 2.18 -4.33 -17.69
CA LYS A 280 2.45 -4.55 -16.25
C LYS A 280 3.28 -3.40 -15.70
N GLY A 281 2.83 -2.82 -14.58
CA GLY A 281 3.59 -1.86 -13.79
C GLY A 281 4.72 -2.52 -12.99
N MET A 282 5.07 -1.88 -11.87
CA MET A 282 6.18 -2.30 -11.02
C MET A 282 5.86 -3.49 -10.09
N PHE A 283 4.59 -3.81 -9.90
CA PHE A 283 4.19 -4.79 -8.87
C PHE A 283 4.15 -6.22 -9.38
N SER A 284 4.62 -7.14 -8.54
CA SER A 284 4.52 -8.59 -8.74
C SER A 284 4.50 -9.32 -7.39
N ILE A 285 4.01 -10.57 -7.37
CA ILE A 285 4.11 -11.41 -6.18
C ILE A 285 5.50 -12.02 -6.10
N LEU A 286 6.16 -11.82 -4.96
CA LEU A 286 7.46 -12.45 -4.67
C LEU A 286 7.28 -13.79 -3.96
N ALA A 287 6.40 -13.84 -2.96
CA ALA A 287 6.12 -15.05 -2.18
C ALA A 287 4.73 -15.02 -1.55
N VAL A 288 4.18 -16.19 -1.27
CA VAL A 288 3.04 -16.43 -0.39
C VAL A 288 3.45 -17.48 0.63
N GLU A 289 3.43 -17.12 1.91
CA GLU A 289 3.74 -17.98 3.05
C GLU A 289 2.43 -18.22 3.81
N ASN A 290 2.01 -19.50 3.93
CA ASN A 290 0.80 -19.91 4.66
C ASN A 290 1.13 -20.39 6.07
#